data_8fae5fe85e67562d57d34808fb448130
#
_entry.id   8fae5fe85e67562d57d34808fb448130
#
_cell.length_a   1.000
_cell.length_b   1.000
_cell.length_c   1.000
_cell.angle_alpha   90.00
_cell.angle_beta   90.00
_cell.angle_gamma   90.00
#
_symmetry.space_group_name_H-M   'P 1'
#
loop_
_entity.id
_entity.type
_entity.pdbx_description
1 polymer ?
#
loop_
_entity_poly.entity_id
_entity_poly.type
_entity_poly.pdbx_seq_one_letter_code
_entity_poly.pdbx_strand_id
1 'polypeptide(L)'
;MPTAGLPQKITILVATMTGTAEMVAQEVQIAVEDAGHEAPIVMMEAFNADSLREGGIYLICSSTYGNGDVPDNAQALLQRLKDERPDLSNVTYGVIALGDMTYKATFCQGGMLFDSLFGELGASRAGPPLLHDANSGTLPEDVACEWAKTWLRQDLATMLEAA
;
A
#
# COMPACT_ATOMS: atom_id res chain seq x y z
N MET A 1 7.81 14.49 -21.86
CA MET A 1 6.58 15.00 -21.25
C MET A 1 6.33 14.33 -19.91
N PRO A 2 6.08 15.10 -18.85
CA PRO A 2 5.79 14.51 -17.54
C PRO A 2 4.51 13.67 -17.58
N THR A 3 4.51 12.57 -16.88
CA THR A 3 3.31 11.73 -16.73
C THR A 3 2.42 12.21 -15.58
N ALA A 4 2.93 13.11 -14.74
CA ALA A 4 2.15 13.70 -13.66
C ALA A 4 0.94 14.45 -14.25
N GLY A 5 -0.23 14.23 -13.66
CA GLY A 5 -1.48 14.82 -14.15
C GLY A 5 -2.23 13.99 -15.17
N LEU A 6 -1.57 12.98 -15.78
CA LEU A 6 -2.27 12.05 -16.67
C LEU A 6 -2.95 10.96 -15.83
N PRO A 7 -4.10 10.42 -16.30
CA PRO A 7 -4.73 9.30 -15.61
C PRO A 7 -3.77 8.12 -15.45
N GLN A 8 -3.71 7.55 -14.27
CA GLN A 8 -2.88 6.40 -13.94
C GLN A 8 -3.76 5.25 -13.46
N LYS A 9 -3.24 4.05 -13.53
CA LYS A 9 -3.84 2.90 -12.86
C LYS A 9 -3.06 2.64 -11.57
N ILE A 10 -3.72 2.77 -10.43
CA ILE A 10 -3.12 2.60 -9.12
C ILE A 10 -3.81 1.43 -8.44
N THR A 11 -3.16 0.27 -8.41
CA THR A 11 -3.73 -0.93 -7.83
C THR A 11 -3.57 -0.91 -6.32
N ILE A 12 -4.66 -1.09 -5.60
CA ILE A 12 -4.66 -1.13 -4.13
C ILE A 12 -4.64 -2.59 -3.70
N LEU A 13 -3.53 -3.01 -3.11
CA LEU A 13 -3.33 -4.37 -2.61
C LEU A 13 -3.71 -4.43 -1.14
N VAL A 14 -4.67 -5.29 -0.79
CA VAL A 14 -5.25 -5.32 0.55
C VAL A 14 -4.89 -6.59 1.30
N ALA A 15 -4.36 -6.41 2.51
CA ALA A 15 -4.10 -7.47 3.47
C ALA A 15 -4.91 -7.20 4.75
N THR A 16 -5.85 -8.07 5.06
CA THR A 16 -6.76 -7.88 6.19
C THR A 16 -7.19 -9.20 6.81
N MET A 17 -7.45 -9.18 8.15
CA MET A 17 -8.05 -10.32 8.86
C MET A 17 -9.54 -10.09 9.10
N THR A 18 -9.92 -8.86 9.46
CA THR A 18 -11.28 -8.56 9.93
C THR A 18 -12.04 -7.61 9.00
N GLY A 19 -11.42 -7.19 7.88
CA GLY A 19 -12.05 -6.30 6.93
C GLY A 19 -11.73 -4.82 7.11
N THR A 20 -11.00 -4.43 8.14
CA THR A 20 -10.67 -3.01 8.37
C THR A 20 -9.85 -2.42 7.23
N ALA A 21 -8.79 -3.11 6.79
CA ALA A 21 -7.97 -2.62 5.69
C ALA A 21 -8.76 -2.55 4.38
N GLU A 22 -9.70 -3.46 4.16
CA GLU A 22 -10.56 -3.41 2.98
C GLU A 22 -11.47 -2.18 3.02
N MET A 23 -12.06 -1.88 4.16
CA MET A 23 -12.88 -0.68 4.34
C MET A 23 -12.07 0.59 4.08
N VAL A 24 -10.85 0.65 4.59
CA VAL A 24 -9.93 1.77 4.35
C VAL A 24 -9.63 1.88 2.86
N ALA A 25 -9.34 0.76 2.20
CA ALA A 25 -9.03 0.74 0.77
C ALA A 25 -10.20 1.25 -0.07
N GLN A 26 -11.44 0.95 0.32
CA GLN A 26 -12.62 1.45 -0.40
C GLN A 26 -12.71 2.98 -0.36
N GLU A 27 -12.41 3.59 0.77
CA GLU A 27 -12.41 5.06 0.88
C GLU A 27 -11.24 5.68 0.10
N VAL A 28 -10.07 5.04 0.14
CA VAL A 28 -8.93 5.47 -0.66
C VAL A 28 -9.23 5.35 -2.16
N GLN A 29 -9.90 4.28 -2.58
CA GLN A 29 -10.33 4.11 -3.97
C GLN A 29 -11.17 5.29 -4.45
N ILE A 30 -12.12 5.72 -3.63
CA ILE A 30 -12.97 6.87 -3.98
C ILE A 30 -12.11 8.12 -4.18
N ALA A 31 -11.18 8.39 -3.28
CA ALA A 31 -10.30 9.55 -3.38
C ALA A 31 -9.42 9.50 -4.63
N VAL A 32 -8.90 8.34 -4.99
CA VAL A 32 -8.05 8.15 -6.16
C VAL A 32 -8.86 8.31 -7.45
N GLU A 33 -10.06 7.73 -7.49
CA GLU A 33 -10.95 7.85 -8.66
C GLU A 33 -11.44 9.28 -8.85
N ASP A 34 -11.74 9.99 -7.76
CA ASP A 34 -12.14 11.40 -7.82
C ASP A 34 -11.02 12.28 -8.40
N ALA A 35 -9.77 11.86 -8.25
CA ALA A 35 -8.62 12.56 -8.82
C ALA A 35 -8.39 12.20 -10.29
N GLY A 36 -9.22 11.34 -10.88
CA GLY A 36 -9.16 11.01 -12.31
C GLY A 36 -8.36 9.75 -12.64
N HIS A 37 -8.00 8.94 -11.64
CA HIS A 37 -7.24 7.71 -11.85
C HIS A 37 -8.11 6.46 -11.73
N GLU A 38 -7.59 5.32 -12.22
CA GLU A 38 -8.15 4.02 -11.95
C GLU A 38 -7.59 3.50 -10.63
N ALA A 39 -8.43 2.87 -9.81
CA ALA A 39 -7.99 2.36 -8.51
C ALA A 39 -8.61 1.00 -8.20
N PRO A 40 -8.24 -0.07 -8.94
CA PRO A 40 -8.78 -1.39 -8.64
C PRO A 40 -8.27 -1.88 -7.27
N ILE A 41 -9.18 -2.44 -6.48
CA ILE A 41 -8.85 -3.09 -5.22
C ILE A 41 -8.66 -4.56 -5.49
N VAL A 42 -7.51 -5.10 -5.09
CA VAL A 42 -7.19 -6.52 -5.24
C VAL A 42 -6.79 -7.06 -3.87
N MET A 43 -7.52 -8.06 -3.39
CA MET A 43 -7.13 -8.76 -2.17
C MET A 43 -5.85 -9.54 -2.44
N MET A 44 -4.93 -9.56 -1.49
CA MET A 44 -3.60 -10.13 -1.75
C MET A 44 -3.62 -11.62 -2.10
N GLU A 45 -4.58 -12.40 -1.59
CA GLU A 45 -4.70 -13.81 -1.96
C GLU A 45 -5.11 -14.02 -3.42
N ALA A 46 -5.73 -13.01 -4.02
CA ALA A 46 -6.16 -13.07 -5.43
C ALA A 46 -5.16 -12.41 -6.39
N PHE A 47 -4.11 -11.81 -5.85
CA PHE A 47 -3.15 -11.06 -6.67
C PHE A 47 -2.08 -11.97 -7.26
N ASN A 48 -1.84 -11.82 -8.56
CA ASN A 48 -0.75 -12.52 -9.23
C ASN A 48 0.55 -11.73 -9.09
N ALA A 49 1.50 -12.25 -8.32
CA ALA A 49 2.78 -11.59 -8.07
C ALA A 49 3.60 -11.33 -9.33
N ASP A 50 3.38 -12.10 -10.40
CA ASP A 50 4.08 -11.86 -11.67
C ASP A 50 3.75 -10.49 -12.26
N SER A 51 2.60 -9.91 -11.94
CA SER A 51 2.22 -8.57 -12.38
C SER A 51 3.19 -7.50 -11.88
N LEU A 52 3.82 -7.72 -10.74
CA LEU A 52 4.80 -6.77 -10.18
C LEU A 52 6.05 -6.66 -11.05
N ARG A 53 6.42 -7.72 -11.77
CA ARG A 53 7.59 -7.70 -12.66
C ARG A 53 7.40 -6.75 -13.84
N GLU A 54 6.15 -6.49 -14.19
CA GLU A 54 5.80 -5.57 -15.28
C GLU A 54 5.89 -4.11 -14.85
N GLY A 55 6.04 -3.88 -13.55
CA GLY A 55 6.05 -2.54 -12.99
C GLY A 55 4.66 -2.01 -12.71
N GLY A 56 4.56 -0.70 -12.52
CA GLY A 56 3.29 -0.03 -12.26
C GLY A 56 3.25 0.70 -10.93
N ILE A 57 2.06 1.19 -10.57
CA ILE A 57 1.84 1.97 -9.37
C ILE A 57 0.91 1.19 -8.44
N TYR A 58 1.33 1.04 -7.18
CA TYR A 58 0.60 0.25 -6.20
C TYR A 58 0.45 1.01 -4.89
N LEU A 59 -0.68 0.81 -4.22
CA LEU A 59 -0.86 1.19 -2.81
C LEU A 59 -1.03 -0.08 -2.01
N ILE A 60 -0.16 -0.27 -1.03
CA ILE A 60 -0.26 -1.40 -0.09
C ILE A 60 -1.10 -0.92 1.08
N CYS A 61 -2.20 -1.61 1.36
CA CYS A 61 -3.08 -1.31 2.49
C CYS A 61 -3.16 -2.56 3.37
N SER A 62 -2.45 -2.55 4.49
CA SER A 62 -2.27 -3.75 5.30
C SER A 62 -2.52 -3.53 6.78
N SER A 63 -3.31 -4.41 7.37
CA SER A 63 -3.42 -4.55 8.81
C SER A 63 -2.19 -5.31 9.35
N THR A 64 -2.03 -5.26 10.67
CA THR A 64 -1.02 -6.05 11.38
C THR A 64 -1.74 -7.12 12.19
N TYR A 65 -1.25 -8.37 12.09
CA TYR A 65 -1.87 -9.51 12.75
C TYR A 65 -0.93 -10.14 13.78
N GLY A 66 -1.50 -10.58 14.89
CA GLY A 66 -0.77 -11.32 15.92
C GLY A 66 0.45 -10.56 16.44
N ASN A 67 1.62 -11.18 16.37
CA ASN A 67 2.87 -10.63 16.88
C ASN A 67 3.61 -9.78 15.82
N GLY A 68 2.88 -9.02 15.02
CA GLY A 68 3.48 -8.15 14.02
C GLY A 68 3.59 -8.77 12.64
N ASP A 69 2.79 -9.79 12.38
CA ASP A 69 2.78 -10.49 11.11
C ASP A 69 1.81 -9.86 10.12
N VAL A 70 1.89 -10.30 8.85
CA VAL A 70 0.89 -9.94 7.87
C VAL A 70 -0.36 -10.79 8.06
N PRO A 71 -1.55 -10.28 7.69
CA PRO A 71 -2.78 -11.09 7.70
C PRO A 71 -2.67 -12.36 6.88
N ASP A 72 -3.51 -13.35 7.17
CA ASP A 72 -3.47 -14.66 6.51
C ASP A 72 -3.60 -14.55 5.00
N ASN A 73 -4.43 -13.63 4.50
CA ASN A 73 -4.61 -13.47 3.06
C ASN A 73 -3.37 -12.92 2.34
N ALA A 74 -2.37 -12.47 3.09
CA ALA A 74 -1.13 -11.93 2.52
C ALA A 74 0.07 -12.87 2.68
N GLN A 75 -0.06 -13.94 3.45
CA GLN A 75 1.06 -14.83 3.75
C GLN A 75 1.69 -15.45 2.50
N ALA A 76 0.85 -15.93 1.60
CA ALA A 76 1.34 -16.59 0.37
C ALA A 76 2.07 -15.60 -0.52
N LEU A 77 1.55 -14.38 -0.68
CA LEU A 77 2.20 -13.34 -1.49
C LEU A 77 3.56 -12.95 -0.88
N LEU A 78 3.59 -12.71 0.43
CA LEU A 78 4.83 -12.34 1.11
C LEU A 78 5.89 -13.44 0.94
N GLN A 79 5.51 -14.70 1.15
CA GLN A 79 6.43 -15.82 1.04
C GLN A 79 6.94 -15.99 -0.39
N ARG A 80 6.06 -15.85 -1.38
CA ARG A 80 6.44 -15.94 -2.79
C ARG A 80 7.46 -14.87 -3.16
N LEU A 81 7.27 -13.64 -2.68
CA LEU A 81 8.23 -12.56 -2.94
C LEU A 81 9.58 -12.83 -2.29
N LYS A 82 9.58 -13.41 -1.10
CA LYS A 82 10.83 -13.80 -0.42
C LYS A 82 11.58 -14.90 -1.16
N ASP A 83 10.83 -15.88 -1.67
CA ASP A 83 11.44 -17.04 -2.33
C ASP A 83 11.93 -16.72 -3.74
N GLU A 84 11.11 -16.03 -4.54
CA GLU A 84 11.41 -15.75 -5.94
C GLU A 84 12.27 -14.51 -6.15
N ARG A 85 12.22 -13.57 -5.23
CA ARG A 85 12.93 -12.29 -5.26
C ARG A 85 12.86 -11.61 -6.64
N PRO A 86 11.65 -11.30 -7.12
CA PRO A 86 11.49 -10.66 -8.43
C PRO A 86 12.10 -9.26 -8.44
N ASP A 87 12.51 -8.80 -9.61
CA ASP A 87 12.99 -7.43 -9.81
C ASP A 87 11.79 -6.49 -9.88
N LEU A 88 11.67 -5.61 -8.88
CA LEU A 88 10.58 -4.63 -8.78
C LEU A 88 11.06 -3.21 -9.10
N SER A 89 12.15 -3.07 -9.84
CA SER A 89 12.73 -1.76 -10.14
C SER A 89 11.80 -0.82 -10.91
N ASN A 90 10.77 -1.36 -11.57
CA ASN A 90 9.77 -0.56 -12.29
C ASN A 90 8.48 -0.34 -11.49
N VAL A 91 8.48 -0.67 -10.21
CA VAL A 91 7.33 -0.48 -9.31
C VAL A 91 7.51 0.80 -8.51
N THR A 92 6.47 1.63 -8.51
CA THR A 92 6.34 2.79 -7.61
C THR A 92 5.18 2.49 -6.67
N TYR A 93 5.36 2.75 -5.38
CA TYR A 93 4.32 2.36 -4.42
C TYR A 93 4.20 3.33 -3.25
N GLY A 94 3.06 3.25 -2.59
CA GLY A 94 2.82 3.88 -1.30
C GLY A 94 2.33 2.83 -0.31
N VAL A 95 2.39 3.13 0.98
CA VAL A 95 2.02 2.21 2.05
C VAL A 95 1.04 2.85 3.01
N ILE A 96 -0.07 2.16 3.27
CA ILE A 96 -1.01 2.47 4.34
C ILE A 96 -0.94 1.28 5.30
N ALA A 97 -0.31 1.51 6.45
CA ALA A 97 -0.11 0.46 7.45
C ALA A 97 -0.98 0.75 8.67
N LEU A 98 -1.77 -0.23 9.06
CA LEU A 98 -2.68 -0.14 10.20
C LEU A 98 -2.12 -0.94 11.37
N GLY A 99 -2.27 -0.40 12.57
CA GLY A 99 -1.76 -1.05 13.76
C GLY A 99 -2.37 -0.47 15.03
N ASP A 100 -1.81 -0.86 16.17
CA ASP A 100 -2.28 -0.48 17.48
C ASP A 100 -1.07 -0.19 18.37
N MET A 101 -0.93 1.06 18.80
CA MET A 101 0.19 1.52 19.63
C MET A 101 0.22 0.89 21.03
N THR A 102 -0.88 0.23 21.44
CA THR A 102 -0.87 -0.60 22.66
C THR A 102 0.23 -1.67 22.54
N TYR A 103 0.53 -2.10 21.31
CA TYR A 103 1.56 -3.11 21.01
C TYR A 103 2.72 -2.44 20.29
N LYS A 104 3.49 -1.61 20.99
CA LYS A 104 4.54 -0.76 20.37
C LYS A 104 5.55 -1.53 19.53
N ALA A 105 5.95 -2.73 19.98
CA ALA A 105 6.96 -3.52 19.27
C ALA A 105 6.49 -4.02 17.91
N THR A 106 5.17 -4.09 17.69
CA THR A 106 4.58 -4.64 16.46
C THR A 106 3.75 -3.61 15.70
N PHE A 107 3.75 -2.35 16.14
CA PHE A 107 2.92 -1.29 15.58
C PHE A 107 3.15 -1.15 14.07
N CYS A 108 2.07 -1.34 13.29
CA CYS A 108 2.07 -1.23 11.82
C CYS A 108 3.08 -2.16 11.11
N GLN A 109 3.57 -3.20 11.79
CA GLN A 109 4.62 -4.05 11.25
C GLN A 109 4.16 -4.83 10.02
N GLY A 110 2.87 -5.21 9.96
CA GLY A 110 2.34 -5.93 8.79
C GLY A 110 2.59 -5.19 7.49
N GLY A 111 2.19 -3.92 7.42
CA GLY A 111 2.43 -3.09 6.23
C GLY A 111 3.91 -2.82 6.02
N MET A 112 4.67 -2.63 7.08
CA MET A 112 6.10 -2.34 6.98
C MET A 112 6.94 -3.55 6.56
N LEU A 113 6.45 -4.77 6.76
CA LEU A 113 7.11 -5.95 6.19
C LEU A 113 7.08 -5.91 4.66
N PHE A 114 5.95 -5.52 4.07
CA PHE A 114 5.86 -5.33 2.62
C PHE A 114 6.74 -4.18 2.16
N ASP A 115 6.75 -3.08 2.89
CA ASP A 115 7.59 -1.93 2.55
C ASP A 115 9.07 -2.33 2.47
N SER A 116 9.56 -3.02 3.50
CA SER A 116 10.95 -3.47 3.53
C SER A 116 11.27 -4.39 2.37
N LEU A 117 10.39 -5.35 2.10
CA LEU A 117 10.61 -6.33 1.04
C LEU A 117 10.56 -5.69 -0.35
N PHE A 118 9.59 -4.81 -0.60
CA PHE A 118 9.52 -4.08 -1.87
C PHE A 118 10.79 -3.27 -2.10
N GLY A 119 11.28 -2.58 -1.06
CA GLY A 119 12.52 -1.82 -1.16
C GLY A 119 13.73 -2.70 -1.47
N GLU A 120 13.83 -3.86 -0.80
CA GLU A 120 14.90 -4.82 -1.08
C GLU A 120 14.88 -5.33 -2.52
N LEU A 121 13.69 -5.42 -3.10
CA LEU A 121 13.51 -5.92 -4.46
C LEU A 121 13.63 -4.83 -5.53
N GLY A 122 13.91 -3.60 -5.13
CA GLY A 122 14.20 -2.50 -6.04
C GLY A 122 13.06 -1.52 -6.28
N ALA A 123 11.89 -1.72 -5.67
CA ALA A 123 10.75 -0.80 -5.82
C ALA A 123 11.04 0.55 -5.15
N SER A 124 10.44 1.61 -5.67
CA SER A 124 10.59 2.97 -5.16
C SER A 124 9.32 3.41 -4.45
N ARG A 125 9.45 3.74 -3.16
CA ARG A 125 8.31 4.27 -2.40
C ARG A 125 8.16 5.77 -2.67
N ALA A 126 6.94 6.19 -2.98
CA ALA A 126 6.60 7.59 -3.14
C ALA A 126 6.17 8.14 -1.77
N GLY A 127 7.02 8.97 -1.16
CA GLY A 127 6.75 9.60 0.13
C GLY A 127 6.79 8.65 1.32
N PRO A 128 6.48 9.16 2.51
CA PRO A 128 6.46 8.35 3.73
C PRO A 128 5.20 7.48 3.81
N PRO A 129 5.28 6.34 4.52
CA PRO A 129 4.08 5.53 4.74
C PRO A 129 3.11 6.21 5.70
N LEU A 130 1.82 5.90 5.57
CA LEU A 130 0.85 6.21 6.61
C LEU A 130 0.89 5.11 7.66
N LEU A 131 1.13 5.49 8.91
CA LEU A 131 1.09 4.58 10.06
C LEU A 131 -0.09 5.01 10.93
N HIS A 132 -1.20 4.28 10.87
CA HIS A 132 -2.39 4.63 11.62
C HIS A 132 -2.52 3.80 12.89
N ASP A 133 -2.76 4.48 14.02
CA ASP A 133 -2.95 3.86 15.32
C ASP A 133 -4.46 3.74 15.61
N ALA A 134 -4.91 2.50 15.83
CA ALA A 134 -6.31 2.22 16.15
C ALA A 134 -6.79 2.94 17.42
N ASN A 135 -5.87 3.31 18.32
CA ASN A 135 -6.17 4.01 19.57
C ASN A 135 -6.02 5.53 19.46
N SER A 136 -5.83 6.07 18.26
CA SER A 136 -5.60 7.51 18.08
C SER A 136 -6.86 8.36 18.26
N GLY A 137 -8.04 7.73 18.28
CA GLY A 137 -9.30 8.45 18.31
C GLY A 137 -9.78 8.93 16.94
N THR A 138 -9.03 8.64 15.88
CA THR A 138 -9.40 8.95 14.51
C THR A 138 -9.85 7.71 13.78
N LEU A 139 -10.70 7.88 12.75
CA LEU A 139 -11.12 6.77 11.90
C LEU A 139 -10.06 6.51 10.83
N PRO A 140 -9.58 5.27 10.68
CA PRO A 140 -8.54 4.98 9.70
C PRO A 140 -8.93 5.32 8.26
N GLU A 141 -10.19 5.11 7.89
CA GLU A 141 -10.68 5.44 6.54
C GLU A 141 -10.61 6.94 6.26
N ASP A 142 -10.88 7.79 7.25
CA ASP A 142 -10.82 9.24 7.07
C ASP A 142 -9.38 9.72 6.94
N VAL A 143 -8.51 9.22 7.81
CA VAL A 143 -7.09 9.58 7.78
C VAL A 143 -6.44 9.11 6.49
N ALA A 144 -6.75 7.89 6.06
CA ALA A 144 -6.20 7.32 4.83
C ALA A 144 -6.70 8.08 3.58
N CYS A 145 -7.96 8.50 3.58
CA CYS A 145 -8.51 9.28 2.48
C CYS A 145 -7.74 10.60 2.30
N GLU A 146 -7.52 11.34 3.38
CA GLU A 146 -6.75 12.59 3.34
C GLU A 146 -5.29 12.35 2.98
N TRP A 147 -4.68 11.29 3.54
CA TRP A 147 -3.32 10.90 3.18
C TRP A 147 -3.20 10.62 1.68
N ALA A 148 -4.17 9.90 1.11
CA ALA A 148 -4.15 9.53 -0.30
C ALA A 148 -4.22 10.75 -1.21
N LYS A 149 -5.02 11.74 -0.85
CA LYS A 149 -5.10 13.00 -1.61
C LYS A 149 -3.76 13.72 -1.65
N THR A 150 -3.08 13.80 -0.51
CA THR A 150 -1.75 14.40 -0.42
C THR A 150 -0.72 13.57 -1.19
N TRP A 151 -0.77 12.25 -1.05
CA TRP A 151 0.11 11.33 -1.75
C TRP A 151 0.02 11.50 -3.28
N LEU A 152 -1.19 11.62 -3.80
CA LEU A 152 -1.41 11.82 -5.24
C LEU A 152 -0.84 13.16 -5.71
N ARG A 153 -1.11 14.24 -4.97
CA ARG A 153 -0.74 15.59 -5.39
C ARG A 153 0.74 15.91 -5.22
N GLN A 154 1.37 15.33 -4.20
CA GLN A 154 2.75 15.67 -3.85
C GLN A 154 3.70 14.51 -4.10
N ASP A 155 3.52 13.40 -3.40
CA ASP A 155 4.50 12.32 -3.39
C ASP A 155 4.56 11.57 -4.72
N LEU A 156 3.42 11.12 -5.22
CA LEU A 156 3.37 10.41 -6.50
C LEU A 156 3.72 11.34 -7.66
N ALA A 157 3.17 12.55 -7.66
CA ALA A 157 3.44 13.51 -8.72
C ALA A 157 4.94 13.81 -8.82
N THR A 158 5.62 13.99 -7.70
CA THR A 158 7.07 14.22 -7.67
C THR A 158 7.84 13.03 -8.27
N MET A 159 7.45 11.79 -7.91
CA MET A 159 8.09 10.59 -8.44
C MET A 159 7.88 10.46 -9.95
N LEU A 160 6.69 10.75 -10.46
CA LEU A 160 6.38 10.65 -11.88
C LEU A 160 7.11 11.73 -12.69
N GLU A 161 7.26 12.92 -12.13
CA GLU A 161 8.01 14.00 -12.77
C GLU A 161 9.51 13.74 -12.81
N ALA A 162 10.03 13.00 -11.83
CA ALA A 162 11.45 12.64 -11.76
C ALA A 162 11.83 11.48 -12.67
N ALA A 163 10.83 10.73 -13.15
CA ALA A 163 11.07 9.52 -13.93
C ALA A 163 11.53 9.83 -15.38
#